data_c7e1d610e1e5fb441b29b8910322292d
#
_entry.id   c7e1d610e1e5fb441b29b8910322292d
#
_cell.length_a   1.000
_cell.length_b   1.000
_cell.length_c   1.000
_cell.angle_alpha   90.00
_cell.angle_beta   90.00
_cell.angle_gamma   90.00
#
_symmetry.space_group_name_H-M   'P 1'
#
loop_
_entity.id
_entity.type
_entity.pdbx_description
1 polymer ?
#
loop_
_entity_poly.entity_id
_entity_poly.type
_entity_poly.pdbx_seq_one_letter_code
_entity_poly.pdbx_strand_id
1 'polypeptide(L)'
;MKRIARVLGAAALAALLGVAGVTTGRASAAMMPMTDSAALGLRVALNNLLQEHAYLAAMATGAALEGRTDDFKAAAGALDANSVDVSKAIGSVYGTGAEQAFLPLWRKHIGFVVDYTTGLATNDKAKQDKAVTDLVAYTQDFGAFLHSANPNLPVDAVAGLVKEHVLTLKAVIDAQAAKDPVKADQALRMAGGHMAMIADPLAAAIVKQFPDKFQ
;
A
#
# COMPACT_ATOMS: atom_id res chain seq x y z
N MET A 1 -2.34 24.95 37.42
CA MET A 1 -0.94 25.35 37.77
C MET A 1 -0.23 24.16 38.38
N LYS A 2 1.00 23.94 38.03
CA LYS A 2 2.02 22.97 38.45
C LYS A 2 2.24 21.77 37.50
N ARG A 3 3.17 21.98 36.60
CA ARG A 3 4.44 21.24 36.41
C ARG A 3 4.33 19.92 35.64
N ILE A 4 4.51 20.02 34.35
CA ILE A 4 5.20 18.98 33.59
C ILE A 4 6.52 19.60 33.10
N ALA A 5 7.59 19.33 33.82
CA ALA A 5 8.94 19.57 33.40
C ALA A 5 9.79 18.35 33.78
N ARG A 6 10.68 17.99 32.87
CA ARG A 6 11.78 17.06 32.99
C ARG A 6 11.49 15.58 32.74
N VAL A 7 11.84 15.13 31.56
CA VAL A 7 12.86 14.10 31.37
C VAL A 7 13.52 14.32 30.00
N LEU A 8 14.62 15.11 29.98
CA LEU A 8 15.63 15.01 28.94
C LEU A 8 16.85 14.42 29.65
N GLY A 9 17.04 13.12 29.59
CA GLY A 9 18.22 12.41 30.02
C GLY A 9 19.30 12.54 28.97
N ALA A 10 20.35 13.32 29.24
CA ALA A 10 21.56 13.40 28.45
C ALA A 10 22.35 12.09 28.59
N ALA A 11 22.50 11.34 27.49
CA ALA A 11 23.49 10.26 27.39
C ALA A 11 24.82 10.88 26.98
N ALA A 12 25.75 10.94 27.91
CA ALA A 12 27.14 11.35 27.65
C ALA A 12 27.88 10.21 26.92
N LEU A 13 28.35 10.50 25.71
CA LEU A 13 29.23 9.62 24.94
C LEU A 13 30.67 9.88 25.38
N ALA A 14 31.26 8.96 26.15
CA ALA A 14 32.67 9.00 26.48
C ALA A 14 33.51 8.53 25.29
N ALA A 15 34.33 9.44 24.73
CA ALA A 15 35.29 9.12 23.69
C ALA A 15 36.56 8.57 24.31
N LEU A 16 36.90 7.30 24.04
CA LEU A 16 38.22 6.72 24.29
C LEU A 16 39.07 6.85 23.02
N LEU A 17 40.06 7.76 23.07
CA LEU A 17 41.11 7.86 22.07
C LEU A 17 42.16 6.76 22.31
N GLY A 18 42.14 5.72 21.51
CA GLY A 18 43.22 4.74 21.38
C GLY A 18 43.88 4.91 20.01
N VAL A 19 45.08 5.53 20.00
CA VAL A 19 45.92 5.60 18.80
C VAL A 19 46.68 4.30 18.66
N ALA A 20 46.26 3.44 17.71
CA ALA A 20 47.09 2.36 17.16
C ALA A 20 47.13 2.54 15.64
N GLY A 21 48.32 2.88 15.12
CA GLY A 21 48.52 3.01 13.68
C GLY A 21 48.34 1.67 12.97
N VAL A 22 47.26 1.58 12.23
CA VAL A 22 47.05 0.51 11.24
C VAL A 22 47.01 1.19 9.88
N THR A 23 47.98 0.89 9.05
CA THR A 23 47.98 1.25 7.63
C THR A 23 46.75 0.57 6.99
N THR A 24 45.65 1.30 6.91
CA THR A 24 44.46 0.83 6.19
C THR A 24 44.72 0.96 4.71
N GLY A 25 45.06 -0.17 4.10
CA GLY A 25 44.78 -0.32 2.68
C GLY A 25 43.27 -0.02 2.47
N ARG A 26 43.00 1.11 1.83
CA ARG A 26 41.64 1.43 1.33
C ARG A 26 41.26 0.35 0.37
N ALA A 27 40.56 -0.69 0.84
CA ALA A 27 39.70 -1.47 -0.03
C ALA A 27 38.60 -0.50 -0.47
N SER A 28 38.77 0.08 -1.65
CA SER A 28 37.70 0.75 -2.38
C SER A 28 36.66 -0.35 -2.59
N ALA A 29 35.63 -0.39 -1.75
CA ALA A 29 34.44 -1.14 -2.08
C ALA A 29 33.96 -0.52 -3.39
N ALA A 30 34.28 -1.18 -4.51
CA ALA A 30 33.71 -0.87 -5.79
C ALA A 30 32.20 -0.95 -5.56
N MET A 31 31.53 0.20 -5.53
CA MET A 31 30.07 0.25 -5.68
C MET A 31 29.80 -0.51 -6.94
N MET A 32 29.25 -1.73 -6.81
CA MET A 32 28.68 -2.43 -7.95
C MET A 32 27.74 -1.45 -8.60
N PRO A 33 27.85 -1.19 -9.91
CA PRO A 33 26.87 -0.37 -10.58
C PRO A 33 25.52 -1.05 -10.31
N MET A 34 24.63 -0.36 -9.60
CA MET A 34 23.22 -0.76 -9.56
C MET A 34 22.76 -0.61 -11.02
N THR A 35 22.75 -1.71 -11.75
CA THR A 35 22.06 -1.78 -13.03
C THR A 35 20.60 -1.63 -12.68
N ASP A 36 20.08 -0.40 -12.76
CA ASP A 36 18.66 -0.12 -12.75
C ASP A 36 18.06 -0.76 -14.00
N SER A 37 17.77 -2.07 -13.89
CA SER A 37 17.04 -2.71 -14.96
C SER A 37 15.62 -2.14 -14.97
N ALA A 38 15.04 -1.97 -16.15
CA ALA A 38 13.65 -1.52 -16.28
C ALA A 38 12.69 -2.42 -15.46
N ALA A 39 13.02 -3.69 -15.29
CA ALA A 39 12.29 -4.63 -14.44
C ALA A 39 12.32 -4.23 -12.94
N LEU A 40 13.50 -3.82 -12.44
CA LEU A 40 13.61 -3.31 -11.05
C LEU A 40 12.83 -2.02 -10.90
N GLY A 41 12.93 -1.09 -11.86
CA GLY A 41 12.18 0.16 -11.88
C GLY A 41 10.67 -0.07 -11.78
N LEU A 42 10.12 -0.99 -12.58
CA LEU A 42 8.71 -1.38 -12.52
C LEU A 42 8.33 -1.94 -11.14
N ARG A 43 9.12 -2.86 -10.61
CA ARG A 43 8.86 -3.46 -9.29
C ARG A 43 8.83 -2.42 -8.19
N VAL A 44 9.80 -1.50 -8.16
CA VAL A 44 9.89 -0.41 -7.17
C VAL A 44 8.70 0.53 -7.32
N ALA A 45 8.34 0.94 -8.54
CA ALA A 45 7.21 1.81 -8.79
C ALA A 45 5.88 1.20 -8.30
N LEU A 46 5.61 -0.07 -8.63
CA LEU A 46 4.40 -0.76 -8.17
C LEU A 46 4.37 -0.92 -6.65
N ASN A 47 5.49 -1.26 -6.02
CA ASN A 47 5.57 -1.34 -4.56
C ASN A 47 5.25 0.00 -3.89
N ASN A 48 5.83 1.10 -4.38
CA ASN A 48 5.59 2.43 -3.83
C ASN A 48 4.12 2.84 -3.98
N LEU A 49 3.55 2.70 -5.19
CA LEU A 49 2.17 3.08 -5.46
C LEU A 49 1.16 2.27 -4.63
N LEU A 50 1.37 0.96 -4.48
CA LEU A 50 0.46 0.12 -3.72
C LEU A 50 0.60 0.34 -2.21
N GLN A 51 1.82 0.57 -1.68
CA GLN A 51 1.99 0.93 -0.27
C GLN A 51 1.36 2.30 0.04
N GLU A 52 1.58 3.29 -0.82
CA GLU A 52 0.95 4.61 -0.71
C GLU A 52 -0.57 4.49 -0.68
N HIS A 53 -1.16 3.66 -1.58
CA HIS A 53 -2.59 3.37 -1.58
C HIS A 53 -3.09 2.91 -0.20
N ALA A 54 -2.42 1.95 0.42
CA ALA A 54 -2.83 1.41 1.72
C ALA A 54 -2.74 2.48 2.84
N TYR A 55 -1.69 3.29 2.84
CA TYR A 55 -1.52 4.37 3.84
C TYR A 55 -2.55 5.48 3.65
N LEU A 56 -2.80 5.92 2.40
CA LEU A 56 -3.80 6.96 2.11
C LEU A 56 -5.22 6.49 2.44
N ALA A 57 -5.54 5.22 2.17
CA ALA A 57 -6.81 4.62 2.56
C ALA A 57 -6.99 4.63 4.09
N ALA A 58 -5.96 4.25 4.86
CA ALA A 58 -6.00 4.29 6.32
C ALA A 58 -6.13 5.73 6.87
N MET A 59 -5.46 6.71 6.26
CA MET A 59 -5.61 8.13 6.62
C MET A 59 -7.04 8.62 6.37
N ALA A 60 -7.62 8.30 5.22
CA ALA A 60 -8.98 8.70 4.87
C ALA A 60 -10.01 8.07 5.81
N THR A 61 -9.92 6.77 6.06
CA THR A 61 -10.87 6.06 6.95
C THR A 61 -10.77 6.52 8.40
N GLY A 62 -9.55 6.75 8.92
CA GLY A 62 -9.34 7.29 10.26
C GLY A 62 -9.92 8.69 10.41
N ALA A 63 -9.66 9.58 9.45
CA ALA A 63 -10.23 10.93 9.44
C ALA A 63 -11.76 10.91 9.38
N ALA A 64 -12.35 10.02 8.57
CA ALA A 64 -13.80 9.87 8.48
C ALA A 64 -14.42 9.40 9.80
N LEU A 65 -13.84 8.39 10.45
CA LEU A 65 -14.33 7.85 11.73
C LEU A 65 -14.20 8.84 12.89
N GLU A 66 -13.22 9.74 12.82
CA GLU A 66 -13.02 10.80 13.82
C GLU A 66 -13.79 12.09 13.51
N GLY A 67 -14.53 12.16 12.38
CA GLY A 67 -15.28 13.35 11.97
C GLY A 67 -14.41 14.52 11.50
N ARG A 68 -13.13 14.26 11.16
CA ARG A 68 -12.19 15.27 10.67
C ARG A 68 -12.39 15.49 9.17
N THR A 69 -13.44 16.26 8.83
CA THR A 69 -13.95 16.39 7.45
C THR A 69 -12.90 16.91 6.46
N ASP A 70 -12.10 17.90 6.83
CA ASP A 70 -11.11 18.49 5.92
C ASP A 70 -9.91 17.54 5.70
N ASP A 71 -9.47 16.84 6.75
CA ASP A 71 -8.45 15.80 6.64
C ASP A 71 -8.93 14.63 5.76
N PHE A 72 -10.21 14.23 5.93
CA PHE A 72 -10.83 13.22 5.08
C PHE A 72 -10.82 13.64 3.61
N LYS A 73 -11.23 14.85 3.28
CA LYS A 73 -11.21 15.35 1.89
C LYS A 73 -9.80 15.36 1.31
N ALA A 74 -8.82 15.82 2.09
CA ALA A 74 -7.43 15.86 1.68
C ALA A 74 -6.88 14.45 1.41
N ALA A 75 -7.08 13.51 2.34
CA ALA A 75 -6.63 12.13 2.19
C ALA A 75 -7.35 11.40 1.05
N ALA A 76 -8.66 11.57 0.91
CA ALA A 76 -9.44 10.99 -0.19
C ALA A 76 -9.01 11.55 -1.56
N GLY A 77 -8.70 12.84 -1.64
CA GLY A 77 -8.16 13.46 -2.87
C GLY A 77 -6.79 12.90 -3.24
N ALA A 78 -5.90 12.71 -2.26
CA ALA A 78 -4.59 12.07 -2.48
C ALA A 78 -4.75 10.59 -2.89
N LEU A 79 -5.68 9.85 -2.29
CA LEU A 79 -5.98 8.47 -2.65
C LEU A 79 -6.53 8.35 -4.08
N ASP A 80 -7.34 9.31 -4.53
CA ASP A 80 -7.81 9.33 -5.92
C ASP A 80 -6.68 9.68 -6.89
N ALA A 81 -5.79 10.60 -6.55
CA ALA A 81 -4.59 10.89 -7.35
C ALA A 81 -3.68 9.64 -7.47
N ASN A 82 -3.44 8.94 -6.37
CA ASN A 82 -2.72 7.66 -6.38
C ASN A 82 -3.43 6.62 -7.28
N SER A 83 -4.76 6.54 -7.25
CA SER A 83 -5.55 5.64 -8.13
C SER A 83 -5.30 5.93 -9.61
N VAL A 84 -5.21 7.21 -9.97
CA VAL A 84 -4.85 7.65 -11.33
C VAL A 84 -3.43 7.23 -11.68
N ASP A 85 -2.48 7.35 -10.76
CA ASP A 85 -1.08 6.99 -11.01
C ASP A 85 -0.87 5.47 -11.12
N VAL A 86 -1.58 4.65 -10.32
CA VAL A 86 -1.64 3.20 -10.50
C VAL A 86 -2.20 2.86 -11.89
N SER A 87 -3.28 3.53 -12.30
CA SER A 87 -3.90 3.33 -13.62
C SER A 87 -2.94 3.66 -14.76
N LYS A 88 -2.20 4.77 -14.67
CA LYS A 88 -1.16 5.15 -15.65
C LYS A 88 -0.02 4.13 -15.68
N ALA A 89 0.39 3.58 -14.53
CA ALA A 89 1.40 2.52 -14.49
C ALA A 89 0.93 1.28 -15.26
N ILE A 90 -0.33 0.88 -15.15
CA ILE A 90 -0.93 -0.18 -15.97
C ILE A 90 -0.96 0.24 -17.45
N GLY A 91 -1.39 1.46 -17.74
CA GLY A 91 -1.44 2.01 -19.11
C GLY A 91 -0.08 2.07 -19.80
N SER A 92 1.00 2.32 -19.06
CA SER A 92 2.36 2.36 -19.61
C SER A 92 2.84 1.00 -20.17
N VAL A 93 2.27 -0.09 -19.65
CA VAL A 93 2.60 -1.45 -20.07
C VAL A 93 1.60 -1.98 -21.12
N TYR A 94 0.30 -1.81 -20.86
CA TYR A 94 -0.80 -2.43 -21.60
C TYR A 94 -1.54 -1.46 -22.55
N GLY A 95 -1.18 -0.17 -22.50
CA GLY A 95 -1.78 0.86 -23.35
C GLY A 95 -3.00 1.53 -22.72
N THR A 96 -3.45 2.62 -23.37
CA THR A 96 -4.52 3.52 -22.86
C THR A 96 -5.85 2.80 -22.64
N GLY A 97 -6.18 1.80 -23.45
CA GLY A 97 -7.41 1.02 -23.27
C GLY A 97 -7.43 0.27 -21.94
N ALA A 98 -6.29 -0.32 -21.52
CA ALA A 98 -6.16 -0.97 -20.23
C ALA A 98 -6.23 0.03 -19.07
N GLU A 99 -5.60 1.19 -19.21
CA GLU A 99 -5.69 2.30 -18.25
C GLU A 99 -7.15 2.71 -18.00
N GLN A 100 -7.89 2.95 -19.09
CA GLN A 100 -9.28 3.37 -19.01
C GLN A 100 -10.21 2.31 -18.42
N ALA A 101 -9.94 1.03 -18.65
CA ALA A 101 -10.70 -0.07 -18.08
C ALA A 101 -10.34 -0.33 -16.61
N PHE A 102 -9.07 -0.17 -16.23
CA PHE A 102 -8.57 -0.41 -14.87
C PHE A 102 -9.13 0.61 -13.86
N LEU A 103 -9.08 1.90 -14.15
CA LEU A 103 -9.38 2.95 -13.19
C LEU A 103 -10.80 2.87 -12.57
N PRO A 104 -11.88 2.66 -13.33
CA PRO A 104 -13.21 2.49 -12.72
C PRO A 104 -13.31 1.21 -11.89
N LEU A 105 -12.69 0.11 -12.31
CA LEU A 105 -12.64 -1.12 -11.53
C LEU A 105 -11.86 -0.89 -10.22
N TRP A 106 -10.71 -0.23 -10.27
CA TRP A 106 -9.92 0.12 -9.09
C TRP A 106 -10.70 0.99 -8.11
N ARG A 107 -11.35 2.05 -8.57
CA ARG A 107 -12.20 2.93 -7.74
C ARG A 107 -13.39 2.23 -7.10
N LYS A 108 -13.91 1.16 -7.73
CA LYS A 108 -15.06 0.40 -7.20
C LYS A 108 -14.76 -0.17 -5.80
N HIS A 109 -13.58 -0.76 -5.56
CA HIS A 109 -13.26 -1.30 -4.24
C HIS A 109 -13.06 -0.20 -3.18
N ILE A 110 -12.53 0.96 -3.57
CA ILE A 110 -12.42 2.12 -2.67
C ILE A 110 -13.84 2.55 -2.23
N GLY A 111 -14.80 2.55 -3.14
CA GLY A 111 -16.20 2.82 -2.81
C GLY A 111 -16.76 1.85 -1.77
N PHE A 112 -16.46 0.56 -1.87
CA PHE A 112 -16.88 -0.43 -0.86
C PHE A 112 -16.19 -0.21 0.51
N VAL A 113 -14.94 0.23 0.52
CA VAL A 113 -14.25 0.62 1.77
C VAL A 113 -14.94 1.84 2.41
N VAL A 114 -15.36 2.83 1.61
CA VAL A 114 -16.15 3.97 2.09
C VAL A 114 -17.48 3.52 2.68
N ASP A 115 -18.17 2.58 2.05
CA ASP A 115 -19.42 2.01 2.55
C ASP A 115 -19.21 1.27 3.88
N TYR A 116 -18.15 0.47 4.00
CA TYR A 116 -17.78 -0.20 5.24
C TYR A 116 -17.51 0.81 6.37
N THR A 117 -16.70 1.82 6.12
CA THR A 117 -16.34 2.87 7.07
C THR A 117 -17.57 3.66 7.52
N THR A 118 -18.47 3.99 6.56
CA THR A 118 -19.73 4.66 6.86
C THR A 118 -20.64 3.80 7.72
N GLY A 119 -20.74 2.50 7.42
CA GLY A 119 -21.50 1.54 8.22
C GLY A 119 -21.00 1.45 9.68
N LEU A 120 -19.68 1.52 9.89
CA LEU A 120 -19.11 1.60 11.24
C LEU A 120 -19.46 2.92 11.94
N ALA A 121 -19.28 4.05 11.26
CA ALA A 121 -19.56 5.38 11.80
C ALA A 121 -21.03 5.58 12.21
N THR A 122 -21.95 4.91 11.49
CA THR A 122 -23.39 4.99 11.74
C THR A 122 -23.98 3.80 12.51
N ASN A 123 -23.16 2.84 12.94
CA ASN A 123 -23.57 1.56 13.53
C ASN A 123 -24.56 0.76 12.65
N ASP A 124 -24.45 0.90 11.33
CA ASP A 124 -25.25 0.15 10.36
C ASP A 124 -24.58 -1.17 10.01
N LYS A 125 -24.98 -2.23 10.72
CA LYS A 125 -24.43 -3.58 10.52
C LYS A 125 -24.74 -4.14 9.14
N ALA A 126 -25.91 -3.86 8.59
CA ALA A 126 -26.30 -4.35 7.27
C ALA A 126 -25.41 -3.74 6.17
N LYS A 127 -25.09 -2.45 6.27
CA LYS A 127 -24.18 -1.76 5.36
C LYS A 127 -22.75 -2.31 5.48
N GLN A 128 -22.27 -2.59 6.70
CA GLN A 128 -20.95 -3.21 6.91
C GLN A 128 -20.88 -4.59 6.24
N ASP A 129 -21.88 -5.46 6.47
CA ASP A 129 -21.89 -6.83 5.94
C ASP A 129 -22.00 -6.83 4.41
N LYS A 130 -22.80 -5.92 3.86
CA LYS A 130 -22.91 -5.76 2.39
C LYS A 130 -21.57 -5.31 1.81
N ALA A 131 -20.91 -4.33 2.39
CA ALA A 131 -19.62 -3.83 1.90
C ALA A 131 -18.55 -4.93 1.92
N VAL A 132 -18.51 -5.77 2.96
CA VAL A 132 -17.59 -6.92 3.03
C VAL A 132 -17.91 -7.94 1.93
N THR A 133 -19.19 -8.24 1.71
CA THR A 133 -19.63 -9.14 0.64
C THR A 133 -19.22 -8.63 -0.74
N ASP A 134 -19.42 -7.33 -1.00
CA ASP A 134 -19.05 -6.68 -2.26
C ASP A 134 -17.54 -6.66 -2.46
N LEU A 135 -16.74 -6.41 -1.39
CA LEU A 135 -15.29 -6.46 -1.43
C LEU A 135 -14.76 -7.88 -1.74
N VAL A 136 -15.39 -8.92 -1.16
CA VAL A 136 -15.01 -10.31 -1.46
C VAL A 136 -15.34 -10.67 -2.91
N ALA A 137 -16.52 -10.29 -3.41
CA ALA A 137 -16.88 -10.51 -4.80
C ALA A 137 -15.92 -9.76 -5.76
N TYR A 138 -15.58 -8.53 -5.43
CA TYR A 138 -14.62 -7.73 -6.20
C TYR A 138 -13.28 -8.43 -6.39
N THR A 139 -12.80 -9.23 -5.43
CA THR A 139 -11.49 -9.90 -5.57
C THR A 139 -11.44 -10.82 -6.78
N GLN A 140 -12.55 -11.51 -7.08
CA GLN A 140 -12.67 -12.37 -8.26
C GLN A 140 -12.78 -11.55 -9.56
N ASP A 141 -13.58 -10.48 -9.57
CA ASP A 141 -13.69 -9.57 -10.71
C ASP A 141 -12.31 -9.00 -11.08
N PHE A 142 -11.54 -8.56 -10.06
CA PHE A 142 -10.20 -8.01 -10.25
C PHE A 142 -9.20 -9.07 -10.73
N GLY A 143 -9.25 -10.26 -10.15
CA GLY A 143 -8.44 -11.40 -10.60
C GLY A 143 -8.71 -11.75 -12.06
N ALA A 144 -9.99 -11.82 -12.45
CA ALA A 144 -10.39 -12.08 -13.83
C ALA A 144 -9.91 -10.97 -14.78
N PHE A 145 -10.03 -9.69 -14.38
CA PHE A 145 -9.53 -8.56 -15.16
C PHE A 145 -8.03 -8.67 -15.41
N LEU A 146 -7.22 -8.88 -14.36
CA LEU A 146 -5.77 -9.00 -14.49
C LEU A 146 -5.36 -10.23 -15.32
N HIS A 147 -6.04 -11.36 -15.12
CA HIS A 147 -5.80 -12.58 -15.92
C HIS A 147 -6.07 -12.36 -17.40
N SER A 148 -7.13 -11.62 -17.74
CA SER A 148 -7.47 -11.32 -19.15
C SER A 148 -6.37 -10.50 -19.85
N ALA A 149 -5.69 -9.63 -19.10
CA ALA A 149 -4.56 -8.83 -19.60
C ALA A 149 -3.24 -9.61 -19.57
N ASN A 150 -3.06 -10.50 -18.57
CA ASN A 150 -1.84 -11.26 -18.37
C ASN A 150 -2.14 -12.70 -17.90
N PRO A 151 -2.09 -13.70 -18.80
CA PRO A 151 -2.34 -15.10 -18.44
C PRO A 151 -1.36 -15.70 -17.42
N ASN A 152 -0.22 -15.04 -17.13
CA ASN A 152 0.69 -15.45 -16.07
C ASN A 152 0.17 -15.10 -14.65
N LEU A 153 -0.98 -14.43 -14.54
CA LEU A 153 -1.66 -14.08 -13.29
C LEU A 153 -2.93 -14.96 -13.14
N PRO A 154 -2.86 -16.13 -12.47
CA PRO A 154 -4.05 -16.96 -12.23
C PRO A 154 -5.09 -16.21 -11.40
N VAL A 155 -6.36 -16.29 -11.80
CA VAL A 155 -7.49 -15.58 -11.16
C VAL A 155 -7.51 -15.79 -9.65
N ASP A 156 -7.49 -17.06 -9.20
CA ASP A 156 -7.59 -17.39 -7.77
C ASP A 156 -6.39 -16.92 -6.96
N ALA A 157 -5.18 -16.93 -7.56
CA ALA A 157 -3.98 -16.43 -6.90
C ALA A 157 -4.08 -14.91 -6.67
N VAL A 158 -4.49 -14.16 -7.69
CA VAL A 158 -4.71 -12.71 -7.57
C VAL A 158 -5.83 -12.42 -6.56
N ALA A 159 -6.96 -13.11 -6.69
CA ALA A 159 -8.10 -12.93 -5.78
C ALA A 159 -7.73 -13.21 -4.32
N GLY A 160 -6.90 -14.23 -4.07
CA GLY A 160 -6.38 -14.54 -2.73
C GLY A 160 -5.55 -13.41 -2.13
N LEU A 161 -4.62 -12.85 -2.92
CA LEU A 161 -3.77 -11.72 -2.49
C LEU A 161 -4.61 -10.45 -2.23
N VAL A 162 -5.56 -10.14 -3.10
CA VAL A 162 -6.45 -8.98 -2.93
C VAL A 162 -7.39 -9.17 -1.74
N LYS A 163 -7.87 -10.40 -1.51
CA LYS A 163 -8.68 -10.71 -0.32
C LYS A 163 -7.90 -10.46 0.97
N GLU A 164 -6.64 -10.87 1.03
CA GLU A 164 -5.78 -10.62 2.21
C GLU A 164 -5.54 -9.12 2.41
N HIS A 165 -5.35 -8.36 1.33
CA HIS A 165 -5.28 -6.89 1.39
C HIS A 165 -6.57 -6.31 2.00
N VAL A 166 -7.74 -6.74 1.54
CA VAL A 166 -9.03 -6.29 2.09
C VAL A 166 -9.14 -6.61 3.58
N LEU A 167 -8.73 -7.80 4.01
CA LEU A 167 -8.81 -8.22 5.41
C LEU A 167 -7.84 -7.44 6.31
N THR A 168 -6.61 -7.19 5.85
CA THR A 168 -5.62 -6.41 6.60
C THR A 168 -6.03 -4.94 6.72
N LEU A 169 -6.56 -4.33 5.65
CA LEU A 169 -7.09 -2.97 5.71
C LEU A 169 -8.36 -2.89 6.58
N LYS A 170 -9.25 -3.88 6.50
CA LYS A 170 -10.41 -3.97 7.41
C LYS A 170 -9.98 -3.97 8.87
N ALA A 171 -8.92 -4.71 9.23
CA ALA A 171 -8.42 -4.72 10.61
C ALA A 171 -7.92 -3.33 11.07
N VAL A 172 -7.34 -2.53 10.16
CA VAL A 172 -6.99 -1.13 10.45
C VAL A 172 -8.24 -0.33 10.78
N ILE A 173 -9.26 -0.41 9.93
CA ILE A 173 -10.50 0.37 10.05
C ILE A 173 -11.25 -0.02 11.34
N ASP A 174 -11.31 -1.32 11.65
CA ASP A 174 -11.94 -1.82 12.88
C ASP A 174 -11.24 -1.27 14.13
N ALA A 175 -9.91 -1.24 14.15
CA ALA A 175 -9.13 -0.70 15.25
C ALA A 175 -9.30 0.82 15.38
N GLN A 176 -9.37 1.54 14.26
CA GLN A 176 -9.68 2.97 14.23
C GLN A 176 -11.07 3.25 14.81
N ALA A 177 -12.09 2.49 14.41
CA ALA A 177 -13.45 2.61 14.92
C ALA A 177 -13.54 2.30 16.43
N ALA A 178 -12.73 1.33 16.89
CA ALA A 178 -12.60 0.98 18.31
C ALA A 178 -11.75 1.99 19.12
N LYS A 179 -11.16 2.99 18.46
CA LYS A 179 -10.24 3.98 19.08
C LYS A 179 -9.04 3.33 19.76
N ASP A 180 -8.51 2.27 19.16
CA ASP A 180 -7.31 1.54 19.61
C ASP A 180 -6.14 1.88 18.66
N PRO A 181 -5.39 2.96 18.93
CA PRO A 181 -4.32 3.41 18.03
C PRO A 181 -3.18 2.39 17.95
N VAL A 182 -2.92 1.63 19.01
CA VAL A 182 -1.85 0.62 19.01
C VAL A 182 -2.17 -0.49 18.03
N LYS A 183 -3.40 -1.01 18.05
CA LYS A 183 -3.83 -2.02 17.09
C LYS A 183 -3.95 -1.46 15.67
N ALA A 184 -4.43 -0.21 15.53
CA ALA A 184 -4.52 0.43 14.22
C ALA A 184 -3.15 0.53 13.54
N ASP A 185 -2.12 0.98 14.26
CA ASP A 185 -0.76 1.10 13.74
C ASP A 185 -0.11 -0.26 13.45
N GLN A 186 -0.35 -1.26 14.31
CA GLN A 186 0.11 -2.64 14.07
C GLN A 186 -0.54 -3.23 12.82
N ALA A 187 -1.85 -3.07 12.67
CA ALA A 187 -2.59 -3.53 11.49
C ALA A 187 -2.14 -2.78 10.22
N LEU A 188 -1.89 -1.47 10.32
CA LEU A 188 -1.41 -0.67 9.18
C LEU A 188 -0.03 -1.12 8.70
N ARG A 189 0.89 -1.44 9.61
CA ARG A 189 2.19 -2.02 9.24
C ARG A 189 2.03 -3.34 8.50
N MET A 190 1.09 -4.19 8.93
CA MET A 190 0.78 -5.46 8.25
C MET A 190 0.18 -5.19 6.86
N ALA A 191 -0.80 -4.29 6.76
CA ALA A 191 -1.44 -3.94 5.50
C ALA A 191 -0.43 -3.37 4.50
N GLY A 192 0.43 -2.43 4.91
CA GLY A 192 1.47 -1.86 4.06
C GLY A 192 2.52 -2.89 3.62
N GLY A 193 2.94 -3.79 4.54
CA GLY A 193 3.86 -4.88 4.22
C GLY A 193 3.27 -5.90 3.23
N HIS A 194 1.96 -6.18 3.33
CA HIS A 194 1.27 -7.08 2.42
C HIS A 194 1.24 -6.57 0.97
N MET A 195 1.30 -5.26 0.74
CA MET A 195 1.26 -4.70 -0.61
C MET A 195 2.41 -5.20 -1.50
N ALA A 196 3.57 -5.51 -0.93
CA ALA A 196 4.67 -6.12 -1.67
C ALA A 196 4.32 -7.54 -2.18
N MET A 197 3.48 -8.27 -1.45
CA MET A 197 2.99 -9.59 -1.86
C MET A 197 2.10 -9.52 -3.12
N ILE A 198 1.52 -8.36 -3.40
CA ILE A 198 0.74 -8.08 -4.62
C ILE A 198 1.65 -7.50 -5.70
N ALA A 199 2.46 -6.48 -5.37
CA ALA A 199 3.30 -5.76 -6.31
C ALA A 199 4.35 -6.66 -6.98
N ASP A 200 5.02 -7.51 -6.21
CA ASP A 200 6.11 -8.34 -6.69
C ASP A 200 5.67 -9.39 -7.72
N PRO A 201 4.62 -10.20 -7.46
CA PRO A 201 4.11 -11.13 -8.47
C PRO A 201 3.55 -10.43 -9.71
N LEU A 202 2.92 -9.25 -9.55
CA LEU A 202 2.42 -8.46 -10.66
C LEU A 202 3.58 -7.99 -11.55
N ALA A 203 4.63 -7.41 -10.96
CA ALA A 203 5.83 -7.00 -11.69
C ALA A 203 6.50 -8.19 -12.40
N ALA A 204 6.66 -9.33 -11.70
CA ALA A 204 7.25 -10.54 -12.28
C ALA A 204 6.43 -11.08 -13.47
N ALA A 205 5.10 -11.10 -13.36
CA ALA A 205 4.22 -11.55 -14.44
C ALA A 205 4.28 -10.61 -15.65
N ILE A 206 4.37 -9.29 -15.43
CA ILE A 206 4.53 -8.29 -16.49
C ILE A 206 5.87 -8.49 -17.23
N VAL A 207 6.97 -8.60 -16.49
CA VAL A 207 8.30 -8.84 -17.07
C VAL A 207 8.34 -10.14 -17.87
N LYS A 208 7.69 -11.19 -17.35
CA LYS A 208 7.57 -12.47 -18.05
C LYS A 208 6.77 -12.36 -19.35
N GLN A 209 5.76 -11.51 -19.40
CA GLN A 209 4.93 -11.31 -20.59
C GLN A 209 5.63 -10.45 -21.65
N PHE A 210 6.44 -9.49 -21.23
CA PHE A 210 7.09 -8.50 -22.09
C PHE A 210 8.61 -8.44 -21.86
N PRO A 211 9.35 -9.57 -22.01
CA PRO A 211 10.76 -9.61 -21.64
C PRO A 211 11.61 -8.55 -22.38
N ASP A 212 11.27 -8.23 -23.63
CA ASP A 212 12.02 -7.26 -24.45
C ASP A 212 11.86 -5.80 -23.97
N LYS A 213 10.82 -5.50 -23.18
CA LYS A 213 10.61 -4.17 -22.61
C LYS A 213 11.40 -3.92 -21.32
N PHE A 214 11.93 -4.99 -20.72
CA PHE A 214 12.49 -4.95 -19.37
C PHE A 214 13.91 -5.53 -19.28
N GLN A 215 14.61 -5.57 -20.42
CA GLN A 215 16.03 -5.92 -20.50
C GLN A 215 16.94 -4.79 -20.03
#